data_c5d99e84445e092863a61c5e09d5f8a1
#
_entry.id   c5d99e84445e092863a61c5e09d5f8a1
#
_cell.length_a   1.000
_cell.length_b   1.000
_cell.length_c   1.000
_cell.angle_alpha   90.00
_cell.angle_beta   90.00
_cell.angle_gamma   90.00
#
_symmetry.space_group_name_H-M   'P 1'
#
loop_
_entity.id
_entity.type
_entity.pdbx_description
1 polymer ?
#
loop_
_entity_poly.entity_id
_entity_poly.type
_entity_poly.pdbx_seq_one_letter_code
_entity_poly.pdbx_strand_id
1 'polypeptide(L)'
;MKIIDINILKKTNFLILLVFPVFFILGNSFVNLGVIILTFSAFLLYFFNKLDPFSKVENILFGVFFFYISINSLINYTEFNNFLKSIALFRYIFFSAAIVYTLKNTSFEQLKKIKYLYLFIIFFVILDIIFQYFSGSDIFGFKPGMCEEAYCLRYQGPFGKELIAGSFLAYFGLVVIPFFFKNEMLNYLLLVLGVIILITGDRSPFITYIIFFTIYIIISNQKFIKKIFLIFLSVVIFLSTINTLKSTKMRYVDFLKNISYSEISKFEKEKNLKNFLEDARNSPWGKHYQVALAMFLEKPILGHGYNSFRIKCSSYEQKTKTNTGTYKGCSTHPHNSFLQILSEQGLIGFLILSAIILCVLKRIFTLKFKKKNVRIKFVLSAILFLCFYFPLKPTGSLFSSWLGSITFFTYSFYLFFLDKNKSHN
;
A
#
# COMPACT_ATOMS: atom_id res chain seq x y z
N MET A 1 -11.09 -13.29 -39.20
CA MET A 1 -10.39 -12.71 -38.06
C MET A 1 -9.47 -13.79 -37.49
N LYS A 2 -8.13 -13.69 -37.72
CA LYS A 2 -7.18 -14.66 -37.15
C LYS A 2 -7.36 -14.67 -35.63
N ILE A 3 -7.73 -15.81 -35.08
CA ILE A 3 -7.93 -16.04 -33.65
C ILE A 3 -6.59 -15.70 -32.98
N ILE A 4 -6.60 -14.69 -32.09
CA ILE A 4 -5.43 -14.38 -31.24
C ILE A 4 -5.10 -15.67 -30.48
N ASP A 5 -3.90 -16.19 -30.65
CA ASP A 5 -3.47 -17.42 -30.00
C ASP A 5 -3.42 -17.20 -28.47
N ILE A 6 -4.25 -17.93 -27.74
CA ILE A 6 -4.31 -17.89 -26.26
C ILE A 6 -2.93 -18.16 -25.65
N ASN A 7 -2.07 -18.92 -26.33
CA ASN A 7 -0.72 -19.21 -25.86
C ASN A 7 0.17 -17.95 -25.90
N ILE A 8 -0.05 -17.06 -26.87
CA ILE A 8 0.64 -15.77 -26.92
C ILE A 8 0.23 -14.93 -25.71
N LEU A 9 -1.07 -14.83 -25.40
CA LEU A 9 -1.55 -14.09 -24.22
C LEU A 9 -0.97 -14.65 -22.91
N LYS A 10 -0.92 -15.99 -22.75
CA LYS A 10 -0.30 -16.63 -21.58
C LYS A 10 1.19 -16.30 -21.47
N LYS A 11 1.92 -16.34 -22.59
CA LYS A 11 3.35 -15.99 -22.65
C LYS A 11 3.61 -14.53 -22.31
N THR A 12 2.83 -13.63 -22.89
CA THR A 12 2.91 -12.19 -22.61
C THR A 12 2.62 -11.90 -21.15
N ASN A 13 1.54 -12.44 -20.59
CA ASN A 13 1.20 -12.28 -19.17
C ASN A 13 2.32 -12.77 -18.26
N PHE A 14 2.89 -13.93 -18.56
CA PHE A 14 4.01 -14.47 -17.78
C PHE A 14 5.23 -13.54 -17.84
N LEU A 15 5.62 -13.05 -19.03
CA LEU A 15 6.77 -12.16 -19.20
C LEU A 15 6.56 -10.83 -18.48
N ILE A 16 5.38 -10.22 -18.62
CA ILE A 16 5.08 -8.97 -17.93
C ILE A 16 5.05 -9.18 -16.42
N LEU A 17 4.40 -10.26 -15.92
CA LEU A 17 4.41 -10.57 -14.49
C LEU A 17 5.85 -10.80 -13.98
N LEU A 18 6.68 -11.49 -14.74
CA LEU A 18 8.07 -11.76 -14.38
C LEU A 18 8.86 -10.47 -14.16
N VAL A 19 8.74 -9.49 -15.06
CA VAL A 19 9.50 -8.22 -14.98
C VAL A 19 8.77 -7.11 -14.20
N PHE A 20 7.54 -7.35 -13.75
CA PHE A 20 6.69 -6.33 -13.13
C PHE A 20 7.34 -5.57 -11.95
N PRO A 21 8.14 -6.22 -11.05
CA PRO A 21 8.82 -5.50 -9.98
C PRO A 21 9.84 -4.47 -10.46
N VAL A 22 10.47 -4.69 -11.63
CA VAL A 22 11.38 -3.71 -12.24
C VAL A 22 10.62 -2.45 -12.63
N PHE A 23 9.38 -2.58 -13.08
CA PHE A 23 8.55 -1.42 -13.43
C PHE A 23 8.29 -0.50 -12.24
N PHE A 24 8.17 -1.04 -11.01
CA PHE A 24 8.05 -0.22 -9.81
C PHE A 24 9.30 0.65 -9.56
N ILE A 25 10.49 0.17 -9.92
CA ILE A 25 11.76 0.90 -9.81
C ILE A 25 11.87 1.94 -10.93
N LEU A 26 11.50 1.57 -12.15
CA LEU A 26 11.57 2.45 -13.32
C LEU A 26 10.54 3.59 -13.29
N GLY A 27 9.53 3.49 -12.43
CA GLY A 27 8.57 4.56 -12.17
C GLY A 27 7.20 4.40 -12.83
N ASN A 28 6.37 5.43 -12.64
CA ASN A 28 4.94 5.38 -12.95
C ASN A 28 4.59 5.01 -14.39
N SER A 29 5.36 5.46 -15.36
CA SER A 29 5.11 5.19 -16.79
C SER A 29 5.21 3.70 -17.12
N PHE A 30 6.26 3.04 -16.63
CA PHE A 30 6.46 1.60 -16.80
C PHE A 30 5.44 0.77 -16.04
N VAL A 31 5.10 1.17 -14.82
CA VAL A 31 4.03 0.52 -14.04
C VAL A 31 2.70 0.58 -14.80
N ASN A 32 2.32 1.75 -15.33
CA ASN A 32 1.11 1.89 -16.13
C ASN A 32 1.14 1.02 -17.38
N LEU A 33 2.27 0.98 -18.09
CA LEU A 33 2.43 0.13 -19.28
C LEU A 33 2.16 -1.35 -18.94
N GLY A 34 2.79 -1.87 -17.87
CA GLY A 34 2.57 -3.23 -17.42
C GLY A 34 1.12 -3.51 -17.02
N VAL A 35 0.48 -2.58 -16.29
CA VAL A 35 -0.95 -2.67 -15.94
C VAL A 35 -1.83 -2.70 -17.19
N ILE A 36 -1.58 -1.83 -18.18
CA ILE A 36 -2.36 -1.76 -19.42
C ILE A 36 -2.25 -3.07 -20.21
N ILE A 37 -1.03 -3.61 -20.37
CA ILE A 37 -0.81 -4.86 -21.12
C ILE A 37 -1.55 -6.03 -20.43
N LEU A 38 -1.42 -6.18 -19.11
CA LEU A 38 -2.09 -7.24 -18.36
C LEU A 38 -3.62 -7.06 -18.38
N THR A 39 -4.11 -5.82 -18.27
CA THR A 39 -5.55 -5.50 -18.35
C THR A 39 -6.11 -5.87 -19.71
N PHE A 40 -5.44 -5.47 -20.78
CA PHE A 40 -5.88 -5.77 -22.16
C PHE A 40 -5.88 -7.29 -22.42
N SER A 41 -4.85 -7.98 -21.97
CA SER A 41 -4.79 -9.45 -22.05
C SER A 41 -5.93 -10.11 -21.27
N ALA A 42 -6.22 -9.64 -20.05
CA ALA A 42 -7.35 -10.17 -19.25
C ALA A 42 -8.70 -9.90 -19.93
N PHE A 43 -8.87 -8.73 -20.55
CA PHE A 43 -10.07 -8.40 -21.30
C PHE A 43 -10.27 -9.35 -22.49
N LEU A 44 -9.22 -9.63 -23.26
CA LEU A 44 -9.26 -10.62 -24.34
C LEU A 44 -9.59 -12.04 -23.80
N LEU A 45 -8.95 -12.46 -22.71
CA LEU A 45 -9.24 -13.75 -22.09
C LEU A 45 -10.68 -13.85 -21.57
N TYR A 46 -11.24 -12.75 -21.08
CA TYR A 46 -12.66 -12.68 -20.70
C TYR A 46 -13.57 -12.83 -21.91
N PHE A 47 -13.27 -12.10 -23.00
CA PHE A 47 -14.03 -12.20 -24.24
C PHE A 47 -14.03 -13.63 -24.82
N PHE A 48 -12.92 -14.37 -24.67
CA PHE A 48 -12.82 -15.76 -25.08
C PHE A 48 -13.34 -16.78 -24.03
N ASN A 49 -14.04 -16.34 -22.99
CA ASN A 49 -14.57 -17.18 -21.90
C ASN A 49 -13.48 -18.03 -21.20
N LYS A 50 -12.24 -17.56 -21.13
CA LYS A 50 -11.12 -18.22 -20.44
C LYS A 50 -10.85 -17.67 -19.06
N LEU A 51 -11.36 -16.48 -18.75
CA LEU A 51 -11.20 -15.77 -17.50
C LEU A 51 -12.48 -15.00 -17.18
N ASP A 52 -13.00 -15.13 -15.96
CA ASP A 52 -14.07 -14.28 -15.44
C ASP A 52 -13.52 -13.38 -14.33
N PRO A 53 -13.29 -12.08 -14.62
CA PRO A 53 -12.80 -11.12 -13.62
C PRO A 53 -13.79 -10.87 -12.49
N PHE A 54 -15.08 -11.12 -12.70
CA PHE A 54 -16.16 -10.85 -11.74
C PHE A 54 -16.64 -12.09 -10.98
N SER A 55 -15.92 -13.20 -11.08
CA SER A 55 -16.25 -14.46 -10.37
C SER A 55 -16.20 -14.36 -8.84
N LYS A 56 -15.67 -13.26 -8.28
CA LYS A 56 -15.58 -13.01 -6.83
C LYS A 56 -16.42 -11.80 -6.44
N VAL A 57 -17.09 -11.93 -5.30
CA VAL A 57 -17.93 -10.84 -4.74
C VAL A 57 -17.11 -9.57 -4.54
N GLU A 58 -15.84 -9.70 -4.09
CA GLU A 58 -14.95 -8.56 -3.92
C GLU A 58 -14.72 -7.79 -5.22
N ASN A 59 -14.54 -8.50 -6.34
CA ASN A 59 -14.36 -7.86 -7.64
C ASN A 59 -15.63 -7.21 -8.16
N ILE A 60 -16.81 -7.80 -7.86
CA ILE A 60 -18.11 -7.17 -8.14
C ILE A 60 -18.25 -5.88 -7.32
N LEU A 61 -17.91 -5.92 -6.02
CA LEU A 61 -17.96 -4.74 -5.16
C LEU A 61 -16.99 -3.64 -5.65
N PHE A 62 -15.76 -4.01 -6.11
CA PHE A 62 -14.87 -3.05 -6.76
C PHE A 62 -15.44 -2.50 -8.06
N GLY A 63 -16.12 -3.34 -8.85
CA GLY A 63 -16.85 -2.88 -10.04
C GLY A 63 -17.90 -1.83 -9.71
N VAL A 64 -18.72 -2.09 -8.69
CA VAL A 64 -19.74 -1.13 -8.18
C VAL A 64 -19.05 0.14 -7.66
N PHE A 65 -17.94 0.02 -6.93
CA PHE A 65 -17.19 1.16 -6.41
C PHE A 65 -16.63 2.04 -7.53
N PHE A 66 -15.99 1.46 -8.53
CA PHE A 66 -15.43 2.22 -9.66
C PHE A 66 -16.52 2.81 -10.56
N PHE A 67 -17.63 2.09 -10.74
CA PHE A 67 -18.78 2.62 -11.45
C PHE A 67 -19.37 3.84 -10.73
N TYR A 68 -19.53 3.75 -9.40
CA TYR A 68 -19.97 4.89 -8.59
C TYR A 68 -19.01 6.07 -8.70
N ILE A 69 -17.69 5.86 -8.59
CA ILE A 69 -16.69 6.92 -8.75
C ILE A 69 -16.81 7.60 -10.12
N SER A 70 -17.05 6.81 -11.19
CA SER A 70 -17.17 7.35 -12.54
C SER A 70 -18.44 8.19 -12.70
N ILE A 71 -19.58 7.73 -12.19
CA ILE A 71 -20.83 8.51 -12.18
C ILE A 71 -20.67 9.76 -11.33
N ASN A 72 -20.09 9.64 -10.14
CA ASN A 72 -19.86 10.77 -9.24
C ASN A 72 -18.92 11.81 -9.87
N SER A 73 -17.90 11.36 -10.61
CA SER A 73 -17.00 12.25 -11.36
C SER A 73 -17.72 12.97 -12.50
N LEU A 74 -18.75 12.37 -13.08
CA LEU A 74 -19.60 13.01 -14.11
C LEU A 74 -20.55 14.05 -13.49
N ILE A 75 -21.21 13.71 -12.38
CA ILE A 75 -22.12 14.61 -11.65
C ILE A 75 -21.37 15.83 -11.10
N ASN A 76 -20.20 15.63 -10.52
CA ASN A 76 -19.32 16.68 -9.98
C ASN A 76 -18.23 17.05 -10.98
N TYR A 77 -18.58 17.17 -12.25
CA TYR A 77 -17.64 17.41 -13.33
C TYR A 77 -16.71 18.59 -13.03
N THR A 78 -15.41 18.33 -13.01
CA THR A 78 -14.35 19.34 -12.86
C THR A 78 -13.54 19.51 -14.13
N GLU A 79 -13.12 18.37 -14.71
CA GLU A 79 -12.30 18.28 -15.91
C GLU A 79 -12.54 16.93 -16.61
N PHE A 80 -12.56 16.94 -17.94
CA PHE A 80 -12.72 15.71 -18.75
C PHE A 80 -11.67 14.64 -18.43
N ASN A 81 -10.43 15.08 -18.20
CA ASN A 81 -9.33 14.19 -17.85
C ASN A 81 -9.57 13.43 -16.51
N ASN A 82 -10.20 14.06 -15.53
CA ASN A 82 -10.55 13.41 -14.25
C ASN A 82 -11.66 12.36 -14.44
N PHE A 83 -12.64 12.63 -15.29
CA PHE A 83 -13.66 11.66 -15.66
C PHE A 83 -13.04 10.43 -16.37
N LEU A 84 -12.16 10.64 -17.37
CA LEU A 84 -11.47 9.52 -18.03
C LEU A 84 -10.61 8.70 -17.07
N LYS A 85 -9.90 9.36 -16.14
CA LYS A 85 -9.12 8.67 -15.10
C LYS A 85 -10.00 7.86 -14.16
N SER A 86 -11.20 8.32 -13.84
CA SER A 86 -12.14 7.58 -13.00
C SER A 86 -12.61 6.28 -13.68
N ILE A 87 -12.94 6.32 -14.97
CA ILE A 87 -13.27 5.13 -15.77
C ILE A 87 -12.07 4.18 -15.83
N ALA A 88 -10.86 4.72 -15.97
CA ALA A 88 -9.64 3.92 -16.06
C ALA A 88 -9.35 3.10 -14.79
N LEU A 89 -10.05 3.34 -13.65
CA LEU A 89 -9.90 2.52 -12.44
C LEU A 89 -10.34 1.07 -12.64
N PHE A 90 -11.28 0.80 -13.55
CA PHE A 90 -11.71 -0.56 -13.87
C PHE A 90 -10.56 -1.46 -14.34
N ARG A 91 -9.49 -0.89 -14.87
CA ARG A 91 -8.28 -1.65 -15.26
C ARG A 91 -7.72 -2.50 -14.13
N TYR A 92 -7.84 -2.07 -12.89
CA TYR A 92 -7.29 -2.79 -11.75
C TYR A 92 -7.99 -4.13 -11.46
N ILE A 93 -9.29 -4.26 -11.79
CA ILE A 93 -10.01 -5.54 -11.67
C ILE A 93 -9.44 -6.54 -12.68
N PHE A 94 -9.29 -6.12 -13.95
CA PHE A 94 -8.72 -6.96 -15.00
C PHE A 94 -7.24 -7.25 -14.76
N PHE A 95 -6.46 -6.29 -14.29
CA PHE A 95 -5.06 -6.45 -13.90
C PHE A 95 -4.92 -7.54 -12.82
N SER A 96 -5.69 -7.46 -11.74
CA SER A 96 -5.62 -8.46 -10.68
C SER A 96 -6.06 -9.85 -11.17
N ALA A 97 -7.10 -9.92 -12.01
CA ALA A 97 -7.55 -11.16 -12.61
C ALA A 97 -6.50 -11.78 -13.55
N ALA A 98 -5.78 -10.96 -14.34
CA ALA A 98 -4.66 -11.40 -15.17
C ALA A 98 -3.54 -12.04 -14.35
N ILE A 99 -3.15 -11.42 -13.23
CA ILE A 99 -2.12 -11.96 -12.34
C ILE A 99 -2.56 -13.32 -11.77
N VAL A 100 -3.80 -13.40 -11.24
CA VAL A 100 -4.36 -14.66 -10.71
C VAL A 100 -4.38 -15.75 -11.78
N TYR A 101 -4.85 -15.43 -12.99
CA TYR A 101 -4.87 -16.35 -14.12
C TYR A 101 -3.46 -16.84 -14.48
N THR A 102 -2.50 -15.92 -14.54
CA THR A 102 -1.11 -16.24 -14.84
C THR A 102 -0.52 -17.16 -13.79
N LEU A 103 -0.63 -16.81 -12.50
CA LEU A 103 -0.11 -17.64 -11.40
C LEU A 103 -0.72 -19.05 -11.36
N LYS A 104 -2.00 -19.20 -11.76
CA LYS A 104 -2.66 -20.52 -11.85
C LYS A 104 -2.16 -21.38 -13.01
N ASN A 105 -1.79 -20.74 -14.12
CA ASN A 105 -1.35 -21.42 -15.34
C ASN A 105 0.19 -21.48 -15.47
N THR A 106 0.93 -20.99 -14.48
CA THR A 106 2.39 -21.00 -14.46
C THR A 106 2.93 -22.36 -14.07
N SER A 107 3.84 -22.92 -14.87
CA SER A 107 4.53 -24.17 -14.57
C SER A 107 5.50 -24.00 -13.38
N PHE A 108 5.94 -25.13 -12.82
CA PHE A 108 6.88 -25.12 -11.70
C PHE A 108 8.20 -24.40 -12.07
N GLU A 109 8.73 -24.62 -13.26
CA GLU A 109 9.96 -23.98 -13.74
C GLU A 109 9.77 -22.48 -13.97
N GLN A 110 8.63 -22.08 -14.49
CA GLN A 110 8.29 -20.67 -14.62
C GLN A 110 8.16 -20.00 -13.23
N LEU A 111 7.55 -20.68 -12.27
CA LEU A 111 7.41 -20.17 -10.90
C LEU A 111 8.79 -20.01 -10.21
N LYS A 112 9.75 -20.90 -10.50
CA LYS A 112 11.15 -20.72 -10.07
C LYS A 112 11.77 -19.45 -10.66
N LYS A 113 11.56 -19.17 -11.95
CA LYS A 113 12.06 -17.93 -12.58
C LYS A 113 11.50 -16.69 -11.90
N ILE A 114 10.18 -16.64 -11.64
CA ILE A 114 9.56 -15.55 -10.88
C ILE A 114 10.21 -15.43 -9.49
N LYS A 115 10.38 -16.54 -8.78
CA LYS A 115 11.01 -16.55 -7.45
C LYS A 115 12.38 -15.92 -7.46
N TYR A 116 13.27 -16.39 -8.36
CA TYR A 116 14.65 -15.91 -8.37
C TYR A 116 14.74 -14.45 -8.77
N LEU A 117 14.00 -14.01 -9.78
CA LEU A 117 14.02 -12.60 -10.19
C LEU A 117 13.43 -11.68 -9.13
N TYR A 118 12.32 -12.07 -8.50
CA TYR A 118 11.69 -11.26 -7.44
C TYR A 118 12.60 -11.12 -6.20
N LEU A 119 13.26 -12.22 -5.82
CA LEU A 119 14.23 -12.19 -4.71
C LEU A 119 15.47 -11.37 -5.08
N PHE A 120 15.96 -11.50 -6.31
CA PHE A 120 17.08 -10.68 -6.80
C PHE A 120 16.74 -9.19 -6.71
N ILE A 121 15.55 -8.79 -7.14
CA ILE A 121 15.12 -7.38 -7.09
C ILE A 121 14.97 -6.90 -5.64
N ILE A 122 14.37 -7.70 -4.75
CA ILE A 122 14.28 -7.35 -3.32
C ILE A 122 15.68 -7.18 -2.74
N PHE A 123 16.60 -8.11 -3.04
CA PHE A 123 17.98 -8.07 -2.56
C PHE A 123 18.73 -6.86 -3.12
N PHE A 124 18.57 -6.57 -4.42
CA PHE A 124 19.13 -5.39 -5.07
C PHE A 124 18.68 -4.10 -4.36
N VAL A 125 17.38 -3.93 -4.11
CA VAL A 125 16.86 -2.77 -3.40
C VAL A 125 17.43 -2.68 -1.97
N ILE A 126 17.53 -3.79 -1.26
CA ILE A 126 18.12 -3.85 0.08
C ILE A 126 19.58 -3.41 0.05
N LEU A 127 20.37 -3.96 -0.87
CA LEU A 127 21.80 -3.62 -0.99
C LEU A 127 22.00 -2.15 -1.36
N ASP A 128 21.19 -1.62 -2.24
CA ASP A 128 21.30 -0.21 -2.64
C ASP A 128 20.90 0.77 -1.51
N ILE A 129 19.90 0.43 -0.70
CA ILE A 129 19.57 1.19 0.52
C ILE A 129 20.77 1.15 1.51
N ILE A 130 21.39 0.00 1.71
CA ILE A 130 22.56 -0.16 2.58
C ILE A 130 23.75 0.63 2.00
N PHE A 131 23.98 0.52 0.70
CA PHE A 131 25.01 1.29 0.00
C PHE A 131 24.78 2.80 0.15
N GLN A 132 23.56 3.27 -0.09
CA GLN A 132 23.19 4.69 0.10
C GLN A 132 23.43 5.17 1.55
N TYR A 133 23.18 4.29 2.53
CA TYR A 133 23.43 4.62 3.94
C TYR A 133 24.92 4.88 4.20
N PHE A 134 25.82 4.08 3.65
CA PHE A 134 27.27 4.20 3.91
C PHE A 134 27.99 5.20 2.99
N SER A 135 27.60 5.26 1.71
CA SER A 135 28.26 6.11 0.71
C SER A 135 27.68 7.53 0.63
N GLY A 136 26.48 7.76 1.22
CA GLY A 136 25.77 9.05 1.10
C GLY A 136 25.04 9.27 -0.23
N SER A 137 25.11 8.31 -1.16
CA SER A 137 24.32 8.28 -2.41
C SER A 137 24.02 6.86 -2.81
N ASP A 138 22.92 6.62 -3.54
CA ASP A 138 22.63 5.33 -4.13
C ASP A 138 23.56 5.03 -5.32
N ILE A 139 23.45 3.83 -5.91
CA ILE A 139 24.26 3.44 -7.07
C ILE A 139 24.05 4.32 -8.32
N PHE A 140 22.95 5.07 -8.38
CA PHE A 140 22.65 6.03 -9.45
C PHE A 140 23.06 7.46 -9.11
N GLY A 141 23.66 7.70 -7.93
CA GLY A 141 24.13 9.00 -7.48
C GLY A 141 23.07 9.87 -6.78
N PHE A 142 21.87 9.35 -6.49
CA PHE A 142 20.86 10.10 -5.75
C PHE A 142 21.17 10.13 -4.25
N LYS A 143 21.19 11.32 -3.67
CA LYS A 143 21.36 11.51 -2.22
C LYS A 143 20.09 11.13 -1.46
N PRO A 144 20.18 10.70 -0.19
CA PRO A 144 19.02 10.46 0.67
C PRO A 144 18.11 11.69 0.73
N GLY A 145 16.80 11.46 0.74
CA GLY A 145 15.83 12.54 0.90
C GLY A 145 15.93 13.17 2.29
N MET A 146 15.91 14.49 2.35
CA MET A 146 15.86 15.20 3.62
C MET A 146 14.44 15.19 4.18
N CYS A 147 14.32 15.05 5.52
CA CYS A 147 13.10 15.40 6.22
C CYS A 147 13.11 16.91 6.54
N GLU A 148 11.98 17.44 6.97
CA GLU A 148 11.87 18.84 7.41
C GLU A 148 12.71 19.14 8.68
N GLU A 149 13.05 18.10 9.45
CA GLU A 149 13.89 18.17 10.63
C GLU A 149 15.37 18.07 10.22
N ALA A 150 16.21 18.97 10.71
CA ALA A 150 17.65 18.97 10.43
C ALA A 150 18.27 17.59 10.74
N TYR A 151 19.11 17.09 9.81
CA TYR A 151 19.81 15.80 9.89
C TYR A 151 18.94 14.52 9.80
N CYS A 152 17.63 14.62 9.57
CA CYS A 152 16.81 13.47 9.30
C CYS A 152 16.93 13.06 7.82
N LEU A 153 17.31 11.83 7.56
CA LEU A 153 17.47 11.28 6.21
C LEU A 153 16.48 10.15 5.96
N ARG A 154 15.99 10.06 4.72
CA ARG A 154 15.17 8.96 4.23
C ARG A 154 15.90 8.30 3.07
N TYR A 155 16.15 7.01 3.21
CA TYR A 155 16.90 6.23 2.21
C TYR A 155 15.93 5.62 1.20
N GLN A 156 15.98 6.11 -0.03
CA GLN A 156 15.08 5.68 -1.11
C GLN A 156 15.68 4.60 -1.99
N GLY A 157 16.95 4.28 -1.87
CA GLY A 157 17.61 3.31 -2.75
C GLY A 157 17.38 3.65 -4.23
N PRO A 158 17.12 2.65 -5.10
CA PRO A 158 17.09 2.82 -6.55
C PRO A 158 15.83 3.54 -7.08
N PHE A 159 15.04 4.20 -6.21
CA PHE A 159 13.82 4.90 -6.61
C PHE A 159 14.04 6.38 -6.94
N GLY A 160 15.26 6.80 -7.08
CA GLY A 160 15.63 8.18 -7.45
C GLY A 160 15.19 9.20 -6.40
N LYS A 161 14.33 10.15 -6.78
CA LYS A 161 13.81 11.17 -5.86
C LYS A 161 12.54 10.72 -5.11
N GLU A 162 11.99 9.56 -5.44
CA GLU A 162 10.73 9.07 -4.87
C GLU A 162 10.97 8.35 -3.53
N LEU A 163 10.38 8.85 -2.47
CA LEU A 163 10.52 8.29 -1.11
C LEU A 163 9.56 7.12 -0.89
N ILE A 164 9.72 6.05 -1.70
CA ILE A 164 8.80 4.89 -1.74
C ILE A 164 9.48 3.55 -1.48
N ALA A 165 10.77 3.52 -1.20
CA ALA A 165 11.53 2.28 -0.96
C ALA A 165 10.94 1.45 0.18
N GLY A 166 10.62 2.07 1.32
CA GLY A 166 9.95 1.41 2.42
C GLY A 166 8.60 0.83 2.02
N SER A 167 7.82 1.57 1.21
CA SER A 167 6.52 1.10 0.68
C SER A 167 6.68 -0.08 -0.27
N PHE A 168 7.68 -0.05 -1.17
CA PHE A 168 7.98 -1.18 -2.03
C PHE A 168 8.32 -2.44 -1.23
N LEU A 169 9.23 -2.34 -0.26
CA LEU A 169 9.61 -3.47 0.58
C LEU A 169 8.44 -3.96 1.45
N ALA A 170 7.63 -3.06 2.02
CA ALA A 170 6.50 -3.43 2.85
C ALA A 170 5.35 -4.08 2.07
N TYR A 171 5.09 -3.70 0.83
CA TYR A 171 3.97 -4.27 0.10
C TYR A 171 4.41 -5.36 -0.88
N PHE A 172 5.47 -5.14 -1.65
CA PHE A 172 5.98 -6.15 -2.56
C PHE A 172 6.76 -7.24 -1.80
N GLY A 173 7.71 -6.86 -0.93
CA GLY A 173 8.54 -7.80 -0.18
C GLY A 173 7.71 -8.69 0.74
N LEU A 174 6.78 -8.12 1.53
CA LEU A 174 5.96 -8.88 2.47
C LEU A 174 4.93 -9.81 1.80
N VAL A 175 4.54 -9.57 0.55
CA VAL A 175 3.69 -10.53 -0.18
C VAL A 175 4.52 -11.63 -0.84
N VAL A 176 5.69 -11.30 -1.39
CA VAL A 176 6.53 -12.22 -2.16
C VAL A 176 7.26 -13.22 -1.25
N ILE A 177 7.85 -12.74 -0.14
CA ILE A 177 8.63 -13.59 0.76
C ILE A 177 7.78 -14.75 1.32
N PRO A 178 6.59 -14.54 1.93
CA PRO A 178 5.74 -15.64 2.38
C PRO A 178 5.17 -16.50 1.25
N PHE A 179 5.06 -15.95 0.04
CA PHE A 179 4.64 -16.76 -1.11
C PHE A 179 5.62 -17.88 -1.42
N PHE A 180 6.93 -17.60 -1.35
CA PHE A 180 7.99 -18.55 -1.72
C PHE A 180 8.63 -19.28 -0.55
N PHE A 181 8.61 -18.71 0.67
CA PHE A 181 9.27 -19.26 1.84
C PHE A 181 8.27 -19.69 2.92
N LYS A 182 8.74 -20.53 3.82
CA LYS A 182 7.99 -21.04 4.97
C LYS A 182 8.97 -21.36 6.10
N ASN A 183 8.42 -21.62 7.30
CA ASN A 183 9.18 -22.06 8.47
C ASN A 183 10.27 -21.03 8.89
N GLU A 184 11.45 -21.51 9.25
CA GLU A 184 12.52 -20.70 9.85
C GLU A 184 13.10 -19.67 8.90
N MET A 185 13.32 -20.05 7.64
CA MET A 185 13.81 -19.12 6.62
C MET A 185 12.89 -17.90 6.49
N LEU A 186 11.57 -18.11 6.58
CA LEU A 186 10.61 -17.01 6.55
C LEU A 186 10.81 -16.05 7.73
N ASN A 187 11.09 -16.57 8.95
CA ASN A 187 11.32 -15.72 10.12
C ASN A 187 12.50 -14.78 9.92
N TYR A 188 13.64 -15.32 9.50
CA TYR A 188 14.86 -14.54 9.29
C TYR A 188 14.70 -13.50 8.18
N LEU A 189 14.08 -13.89 7.06
CA LEU A 189 13.83 -12.97 5.96
C LEU A 189 12.88 -11.83 6.36
N LEU A 190 11.87 -12.13 7.17
CA LEU A 190 10.97 -11.08 7.68
C LEU A 190 11.69 -10.14 8.66
N LEU A 191 12.55 -10.65 9.54
CA LEU A 191 13.34 -9.80 10.45
C LEU A 191 14.27 -8.86 9.66
N VAL A 192 15.02 -9.39 8.71
CA VAL A 192 15.89 -8.58 7.84
C VAL A 192 15.09 -7.51 7.12
N LEU A 193 13.97 -7.90 6.52
CA LEU A 193 13.10 -6.95 5.80
C LEU A 193 12.59 -5.83 6.73
N GLY A 194 12.21 -6.18 7.97
CA GLY A 194 11.76 -5.21 8.96
C GLY A 194 12.84 -4.19 9.34
N VAL A 195 14.09 -4.64 9.50
CA VAL A 195 15.23 -3.75 9.77
C VAL A 195 15.47 -2.80 8.60
N ILE A 196 15.43 -3.30 7.37
CA ILE A 196 15.65 -2.43 6.20
C ILE A 196 14.50 -1.43 6.04
N ILE A 197 13.25 -1.84 6.21
CA ILE A 197 12.10 -0.92 6.19
C ILE A 197 12.26 0.17 7.28
N LEU A 198 12.76 -0.20 8.47
CA LEU A 198 13.05 0.75 9.54
C LEU A 198 14.14 1.75 9.13
N ILE A 199 15.22 1.27 8.48
CA ILE A 199 16.35 2.10 8.00
C ILE A 199 15.90 3.08 6.93
N THR A 200 14.94 2.73 6.06
CA THR A 200 14.42 3.70 5.07
C THR A 200 13.86 4.97 5.69
N GLY A 201 13.51 4.98 6.97
CA GLY A 201 12.88 6.11 7.66
C GLY A 201 11.41 6.30 7.31
N ASP A 202 10.78 5.35 6.62
CA ASP A 202 9.37 5.40 6.21
C ASP A 202 8.46 4.84 7.30
N ARG A 203 7.89 5.71 8.13
CA ARG A 203 7.04 5.32 9.30
C ARG A 203 5.81 4.49 8.89
N SER A 204 5.09 4.90 7.85
CA SER A 204 3.86 4.22 7.40
C SER A 204 4.11 2.79 6.90
N PRO A 205 5.12 2.50 6.06
CA PRO A 205 5.55 1.15 5.73
C PRO A 205 6.00 0.33 6.94
N PHE A 206 6.68 0.94 7.90
CA PHE A 206 7.10 0.25 9.11
C PHE A 206 5.91 -0.18 10.00
N ILE A 207 4.88 0.68 10.13
CA ILE A 207 3.62 0.30 10.79
C ILE A 207 2.96 -0.88 10.05
N THR A 208 2.92 -0.85 8.72
CA THR A 208 2.43 -1.98 7.91
C THR A 208 3.19 -3.26 8.19
N TYR A 209 4.52 -3.18 8.28
CA TYR A 209 5.37 -4.32 8.65
C TYR A 209 5.04 -4.85 10.05
N ILE A 210 4.91 -3.97 11.06
CA ILE A 210 4.59 -4.37 12.44
C ILE A 210 3.24 -5.11 12.48
N ILE A 211 2.19 -4.56 11.86
CA ILE A 211 0.88 -5.23 11.78
C ILE A 211 1.02 -6.60 11.14
N PHE A 212 1.69 -6.67 9.99
CA PHE A 212 1.90 -7.91 9.25
C PHE A 212 2.67 -8.95 10.07
N PHE A 213 3.79 -8.55 10.68
CA PHE A 213 4.66 -9.44 11.45
C PHE A 213 3.96 -9.95 12.71
N THR A 214 3.22 -9.09 13.41
CA THR A 214 2.41 -9.48 14.58
C THR A 214 1.37 -10.54 14.20
N ILE A 215 0.60 -10.31 13.13
CA ILE A 215 -0.38 -11.29 12.65
C ILE A 215 0.32 -12.58 12.21
N TYR A 216 1.47 -12.50 11.52
CA TYR A 216 2.25 -13.68 11.16
C TYR A 216 2.65 -14.50 12.39
N ILE A 217 3.18 -13.87 13.44
CA ILE A 217 3.55 -14.55 14.69
C ILE A 217 2.32 -15.26 15.31
N ILE A 218 1.17 -14.55 15.39
CA ILE A 218 -0.05 -15.11 15.98
C ILE A 218 -0.50 -16.37 15.23
N ILE A 219 -0.60 -16.31 13.89
CA ILE A 219 -1.18 -17.41 13.08
C ILE A 219 -0.16 -18.49 12.69
N SER A 220 1.14 -18.26 12.88
CA SER A 220 2.21 -19.21 12.52
C SER A 220 2.13 -20.50 13.32
N ASN A 221 2.63 -21.60 12.73
CA ASN A 221 2.63 -22.95 13.34
C ASN A 221 3.79 -23.17 14.33
N GLN A 222 4.44 -22.11 14.80
CA GLN A 222 5.60 -22.23 15.66
C GLN A 222 5.20 -22.52 17.10
N LYS A 223 6.09 -23.19 17.85
CA LYS A 223 5.94 -23.41 19.29
C LYS A 223 5.87 -22.06 20.01
N PHE A 224 5.11 -21.96 21.11
CA PHE A 224 4.88 -20.73 21.86
C PHE A 224 6.20 -20.05 22.28
N ILE A 225 7.14 -20.81 22.84
CA ILE A 225 8.48 -20.31 23.23
C ILE A 225 9.21 -19.66 22.06
N LYS A 226 9.14 -20.27 20.85
CA LYS A 226 9.77 -19.71 19.66
C LYS A 226 9.11 -18.40 19.20
N LYS A 227 7.80 -18.26 19.36
CA LYS A 227 7.07 -17.00 19.10
C LYS A 227 7.55 -15.89 20.04
N ILE A 228 7.64 -16.17 21.35
CA ILE A 228 8.16 -15.23 22.35
C ILE A 228 9.60 -14.83 22.00
N PHE A 229 10.44 -15.81 21.69
CA PHE A 229 11.84 -15.54 21.29
C PHE A 229 11.91 -14.64 20.05
N LEU A 230 11.08 -14.86 19.03
CA LEU A 230 11.07 -14.02 17.83
C LEU A 230 10.58 -12.60 18.13
N ILE A 231 9.59 -12.43 19.00
CA ILE A 231 9.13 -11.11 19.45
C ILE A 231 10.27 -10.41 20.21
N PHE A 232 10.87 -11.07 21.20
CA PHE A 232 11.99 -10.52 21.95
C PHE A 232 13.15 -10.13 21.03
N LEU A 233 13.58 -11.04 20.15
CA LEU A 233 14.64 -10.79 19.18
C LEU A 233 14.33 -9.59 18.27
N SER A 234 13.11 -9.49 17.77
CA SER A 234 12.70 -8.36 16.93
C SER A 234 12.74 -7.04 17.69
N VAL A 235 12.27 -7.01 18.93
CA VAL A 235 12.33 -5.80 19.78
C VAL A 235 13.77 -5.39 20.04
N VAL A 236 14.64 -6.32 20.42
CA VAL A 236 16.07 -6.04 20.66
C VAL A 236 16.74 -5.49 19.40
N ILE A 237 16.53 -6.12 18.24
CA ILE A 237 17.11 -5.68 16.97
C ILE A 237 16.61 -4.29 16.59
N PHE A 238 15.30 -4.02 16.68
CA PHE A 238 14.74 -2.73 16.29
C PHE A 238 15.18 -1.61 17.23
N LEU A 239 15.18 -1.84 18.54
CA LEU A 239 15.68 -0.87 19.52
C LEU A 239 17.18 -0.60 19.34
N SER A 240 17.98 -1.64 19.10
CA SER A 240 19.39 -1.47 18.77
C SER A 240 19.58 -0.65 17.50
N THR A 241 18.88 -0.98 16.42
CA THR A 241 18.93 -0.23 15.15
C THR A 241 18.55 1.24 15.35
N ILE A 242 17.48 1.51 16.10
CA ILE A 242 17.03 2.88 16.38
C ILE A 242 18.09 3.66 17.19
N ASN A 243 18.71 3.03 18.17
CA ASN A 243 19.68 3.72 19.03
C ASN A 243 21.05 3.91 18.38
N THR A 244 21.48 2.98 17.51
CA THR A 244 22.79 3.04 16.85
C THR A 244 22.78 3.96 15.61
N LEU A 245 21.66 4.01 14.87
CA LEU A 245 21.60 4.78 13.62
C LEU A 245 20.98 6.17 13.87
N LYS A 246 21.80 7.21 13.76
CA LYS A 246 21.41 8.61 14.06
C LYS A 246 20.13 9.05 13.32
N SER A 247 20.04 8.83 12.00
CA SER A 247 18.86 9.19 11.20
C SER A 247 17.59 8.45 11.64
N THR A 248 17.73 7.15 11.97
CA THR A 248 16.61 6.33 12.46
C THR A 248 16.15 6.80 13.84
N LYS A 249 17.11 7.10 14.75
CA LYS A 249 16.80 7.66 16.07
C LYS A 249 16.01 8.97 15.95
N MET A 250 16.49 9.90 15.16
CA MET A 250 15.81 11.17 14.92
C MET A 250 14.41 10.97 14.33
N ARG A 251 14.27 10.04 13.39
CA ARG A 251 13.00 9.79 12.70
C ARG A 251 11.96 9.14 13.59
N TYR A 252 12.32 8.26 14.50
CA TYR A 252 11.38 7.48 15.31
C TYR A 252 11.31 7.92 16.78
N VAL A 253 12.42 8.28 17.40
CA VAL A 253 12.48 8.62 18.84
C VAL A 253 12.35 10.12 19.05
N ASP A 254 13.18 10.92 18.40
CA ASP A 254 13.20 12.35 18.63
C ASP A 254 11.92 13.01 18.12
N PHE A 255 11.34 12.48 17.04
CA PHE A 255 10.01 12.88 16.61
C PHE A 255 8.94 12.64 17.69
N LEU A 256 8.93 11.45 18.32
CA LEU A 256 8.00 11.17 19.42
C LEU A 256 8.29 12.03 20.65
N LYS A 257 9.57 12.30 20.94
CA LYS A 257 9.95 13.22 22.02
C LYS A 257 9.50 14.65 21.74
N ASN A 258 9.67 15.12 20.52
CA ASN A 258 9.23 16.47 20.14
C ASN A 258 7.71 16.60 20.22
N ILE A 259 6.95 15.58 19.80
CA ILE A 259 5.50 15.53 20.01
C ILE A 259 5.20 15.44 21.51
N SER A 260 5.84 14.52 22.25
CA SER A 260 5.52 14.32 23.66
C SER A 260 6.05 15.46 24.55
N TYR A 261 7.20 16.05 24.27
CA TYR A 261 7.78 17.11 25.11
C TYR A 261 7.10 18.45 24.88
N SER A 262 6.71 18.80 23.65
CA SER A 262 5.89 19.99 23.41
C SER A 262 4.43 19.82 23.84
N GLU A 263 3.89 18.62 23.75
CA GLU A 263 2.47 18.33 24.03
C GLU A 263 2.25 17.83 25.45
N ILE A 264 3.10 16.95 26.02
CA ILE A 264 2.97 16.47 27.39
C ILE A 264 3.41 17.55 28.38
N SER A 265 4.46 18.33 28.11
CA SER A 265 4.84 19.46 28.97
C SER A 265 3.78 20.57 28.99
N LYS A 266 3.08 20.79 27.90
CA LYS A 266 1.90 21.65 27.84
C LYS A 266 0.69 20.99 28.49
N PHE A 267 0.47 19.69 28.28
CA PHE A 267 -0.60 18.93 28.91
C PHE A 267 -0.42 18.85 30.44
N GLU A 268 0.81 18.63 30.93
CA GLU A 268 1.10 18.63 32.38
C GLU A 268 1.02 20.05 32.97
N LYS A 269 1.43 21.10 32.27
CA LYS A 269 1.32 22.49 32.72
C LYS A 269 -0.11 23.02 32.68
N GLU A 270 -0.90 22.67 31.68
CA GLU A 270 -2.21 23.27 31.46
C GLU A 270 -3.37 22.32 31.73
N LYS A 271 -3.13 20.98 31.92
CA LYS A 271 -4.15 19.92 32.11
C LYS A 271 -5.34 20.05 31.13
N ASN A 272 -5.08 20.56 29.91
CA ASN A 272 -6.14 20.98 29.02
C ASN A 272 -6.12 20.15 27.72
N LEU A 273 -7.03 19.17 27.65
CA LEU A 273 -7.27 18.36 26.45
C LEU A 273 -7.52 19.21 25.20
N LYS A 274 -8.06 20.43 25.37
CA LYS A 274 -8.35 21.35 24.28
C LYS A 274 -7.09 21.79 23.56
N ASN A 275 -6.02 22.12 24.28
CA ASN A 275 -4.74 22.56 23.72
C ASN A 275 -4.04 21.43 22.97
N PHE A 276 -4.07 20.19 23.51
CA PHE A 276 -3.57 19.00 22.82
C PHE A 276 -4.28 18.77 21.46
N LEU A 277 -5.61 18.85 21.45
CA LEU A 277 -6.39 18.70 20.23
C LEU A 277 -6.12 19.82 19.22
N GLU A 278 -5.83 21.03 19.72
CA GLU A 278 -5.50 22.19 18.88
C GLU A 278 -4.11 22.06 18.26
N ASP A 279 -3.11 21.56 18.97
CA ASP A 279 -1.77 21.29 18.46
C ASP A 279 -1.80 20.15 17.43
N ALA A 280 -2.51 19.05 17.70
CA ALA A 280 -2.74 17.96 16.73
C ALA A 280 -3.45 18.47 15.46
N ARG A 281 -4.41 19.36 15.62
CA ARG A 281 -5.14 20.04 14.55
C ARG A 281 -4.22 20.91 13.70
N ASN A 282 -3.26 21.61 14.30
CA ASN A 282 -2.31 22.50 13.63
C ASN A 282 -1.09 21.79 13.05
N SER A 283 -0.94 20.47 13.29
CA SER A 283 0.09 19.66 12.64
C SER A 283 -0.11 19.58 11.11
N PRO A 284 0.93 19.24 10.32
CA PRO A 284 0.80 19.11 8.87
C PRO A 284 -0.37 18.20 8.46
N TRP A 285 -0.46 17.04 9.10
CA TRP A 285 -1.55 16.09 8.85
C TRP A 285 -2.92 16.62 9.31
N GLY A 286 -2.96 17.23 10.49
CA GLY A 286 -4.18 17.81 11.04
C GLY A 286 -4.78 18.87 10.13
N LYS A 287 -3.95 19.71 9.50
CA LYS A 287 -4.41 20.71 8.52
C LYS A 287 -5.00 20.09 7.27
N HIS A 288 -4.37 19.06 6.71
CA HIS A 288 -4.95 18.31 5.57
C HIS A 288 -6.28 17.65 5.94
N TYR A 289 -6.39 17.11 7.15
CA TYR A 289 -7.61 16.47 7.66
C TYR A 289 -8.74 17.48 7.85
N GLN A 290 -8.45 18.68 8.34
CA GLN A 290 -9.44 19.75 8.46
C GLN A 290 -10.01 20.16 7.10
N VAL A 291 -9.16 20.33 6.10
CA VAL A 291 -9.59 20.63 4.73
C VAL A 291 -10.45 19.52 4.17
N ALA A 292 -10.03 18.26 4.30
CA ALA A 292 -10.80 17.11 3.82
C ALA A 292 -12.15 16.98 4.52
N LEU A 293 -12.18 17.22 5.85
CA LEU A 293 -13.41 17.20 6.63
C LEU A 293 -14.36 18.34 6.25
N ALA A 294 -13.83 19.55 6.03
CA ALA A 294 -14.65 20.67 5.58
C ALA A 294 -15.27 20.41 4.20
N MET A 295 -14.51 19.79 3.27
CA MET A 295 -15.05 19.33 1.99
C MET A 295 -16.17 18.29 2.18
N PHE A 296 -15.94 17.29 3.05
CA PHE A 296 -16.96 16.27 3.33
C PHE A 296 -18.24 16.88 3.92
N LEU A 297 -18.13 17.78 4.91
CA LEU A 297 -19.28 18.40 5.56
C LEU A 297 -20.10 19.28 4.60
N GLU A 298 -19.49 19.85 3.56
CA GLU A 298 -20.23 20.62 2.54
C GLU A 298 -21.02 19.71 1.59
N LYS A 299 -20.46 18.53 1.23
CA LYS A 299 -21.12 17.55 0.36
C LYS A 299 -21.06 16.14 0.94
N PRO A 300 -21.79 15.85 2.03
CA PRO A 300 -21.56 14.61 2.80
C PRO A 300 -22.02 13.34 2.06
N ILE A 301 -23.02 13.40 1.19
CA ILE A 301 -23.60 12.20 0.54
C ILE A 301 -22.74 11.76 -0.65
N LEU A 302 -22.52 12.66 -1.61
CA LEU A 302 -21.83 12.36 -2.87
C LEU A 302 -20.35 12.74 -2.86
N GLY A 303 -19.93 13.65 -1.98
CA GLY A 303 -18.59 14.24 -2.03
C GLY A 303 -18.43 15.21 -3.21
N HIS A 304 -17.20 15.52 -3.55
CA HIS A 304 -16.84 16.51 -4.57
C HIS A 304 -16.41 15.92 -5.92
N GLY A 305 -16.42 14.61 -6.09
CA GLY A 305 -15.99 13.91 -7.29
C GLY A 305 -14.51 13.47 -7.24
N TYR A 306 -14.14 12.65 -8.20
CA TYR A 306 -12.80 12.07 -8.33
C TYR A 306 -11.70 13.12 -8.40
N ASN A 307 -10.64 12.93 -7.58
CA ASN A 307 -9.46 13.80 -7.53
C ASN A 307 -9.76 15.29 -7.19
N SER A 308 -10.92 15.55 -6.61
CA SER A 308 -11.39 16.91 -6.31
C SER A 308 -10.62 17.57 -5.18
N PHE A 309 -10.05 16.80 -4.24
CA PHE A 309 -9.24 17.38 -3.16
C PHE A 309 -8.09 18.21 -3.75
N ARG A 310 -7.34 17.67 -4.71
CA ARG A 310 -6.24 18.37 -5.38
C ARG A 310 -6.65 19.70 -6.00
N ILE A 311 -7.86 19.79 -6.53
CA ILE A 311 -8.34 20.96 -7.29
C ILE A 311 -8.96 22.00 -6.36
N LYS A 312 -9.70 21.54 -5.36
CA LYS A 312 -10.53 22.40 -4.52
C LYS A 312 -9.93 22.74 -3.15
N CYS A 313 -8.88 22.03 -2.70
CA CYS A 313 -8.35 22.21 -1.36
C CYS A 313 -7.96 23.65 -1.01
N SER A 314 -7.46 24.44 -1.99
CA SER A 314 -7.05 25.83 -1.74
C SER A 314 -8.20 26.73 -1.27
N SER A 315 -9.41 26.56 -1.82
CA SER A 315 -10.59 27.32 -1.38
C SER A 315 -11.03 26.93 0.04
N TYR A 316 -10.90 25.66 0.41
CA TYR A 316 -11.20 25.16 1.75
C TYR A 316 -10.10 25.47 2.77
N GLU A 317 -8.86 25.57 2.33
CA GLU A 317 -7.73 26.02 3.15
C GLU A 317 -7.99 27.44 3.69
N GLN A 318 -8.55 28.33 2.87
CA GLN A 318 -8.95 29.67 3.31
C GLN A 318 -10.11 29.61 4.30
N LYS A 319 -11.16 28.81 4.00
CA LYS A 319 -12.34 28.65 4.90
C LYS A 319 -11.94 28.08 6.27
N THR A 320 -11.01 27.14 6.31
CA THR A 320 -10.55 26.48 7.54
C THR A 320 -9.40 27.21 8.25
N LYS A 321 -8.93 28.33 7.68
CA LYS A 321 -7.76 29.10 8.17
C LYS A 321 -6.49 28.24 8.31
N THR A 322 -6.35 27.21 7.47
CA THR A 322 -5.20 26.29 7.48
C THR A 322 -4.06 26.77 6.57
N ASN A 323 -4.19 27.92 5.93
CA ASN A 323 -3.18 28.57 5.08
C ASN A 323 -2.13 29.35 5.88
N THR A 324 -2.20 29.38 7.21
CA THR A 324 -1.30 30.11 8.10
C THR A 324 -0.17 29.23 8.61
N GLY A 325 1.00 29.85 8.89
CA GLY A 325 2.18 29.17 9.44
C GLY A 325 2.97 28.36 8.41
N THR A 326 3.89 27.53 8.90
CA THR A 326 4.86 26.78 8.09
C THR A 326 4.21 25.71 7.20
N TYR A 327 3.12 25.11 7.65
CA TYR A 327 2.43 24.02 6.94
C TYR A 327 1.09 24.50 6.39
N LYS A 328 0.80 24.08 5.16
CA LYS A 328 -0.47 24.38 4.48
C LYS A 328 -1.45 23.21 4.59
N GLY A 329 -2.74 23.50 4.57
CA GLY A 329 -3.79 22.49 4.57
C GLY A 329 -4.04 21.86 3.20
N CYS A 330 -3.62 22.53 2.14
CA CYS A 330 -3.77 22.04 0.77
C CYS A 330 -2.57 21.20 0.33
N SER A 331 -2.84 20.08 -0.31
CA SER A 331 -1.84 19.21 -0.94
C SER A 331 -2.47 18.44 -2.10
N THR A 332 -1.73 17.48 -2.68
CA THR A 332 -2.26 16.64 -3.77
C THR A 332 -3.36 15.67 -3.31
N HIS A 333 -3.44 15.36 -2.03
CA HIS A 333 -4.42 14.45 -1.40
C HIS A 333 -4.34 14.63 0.13
N PRO A 334 -5.35 14.20 0.91
CA PRO A 334 -5.38 14.47 2.36
C PRO A 334 -4.47 13.55 3.19
N HIS A 335 -3.63 12.71 2.57
CA HIS A 335 -2.74 11.73 3.23
C HIS A 335 -3.44 10.73 4.16
N ASN A 336 -4.75 10.54 3.99
CA ASN A 336 -5.55 9.53 4.68
C ASN A 336 -6.59 8.99 3.70
N SER A 337 -6.63 7.67 3.54
CA SER A 337 -7.50 7.02 2.55
C SER A 337 -8.99 7.21 2.85
N PHE A 338 -9.39 7.17 4.14
CA PHE A 338 -10.78 7.37 4.51
C PHE A 338 -11.24 8.81 4.28
N LEU A 339 -10.41 9.78 4.69
CA LEU A 339 -10.72 11.19 4.46
C LEU A 339 -10.72 11.54 2.98
N GLN A 340 -9.84 10.90 2.17
CA GLN A 340 -9.89 11.06 0.73
C GLN A 340 -11.20 10.58 0.15
N ILE A 341 -11.66 9.39 0.54
CA ILE A 341 -12.94 8.85 0.06
C ILE A 341 -14.11 9.68 0.56
N LEU A 342 -14.14 10.08 1.83
CA LEU A 342 -15.22 10.90 2.38
C LEU A 342 -15.31 12.26 1.67
N SER A 343 -14.20 12.97 1.47
CA SER A 343 -14.19 14.29 0.83
C SER A 343 -14.50 14.23 -0.68
N GLU A 344 -13.99 13.18 -1.37
CA GLU A 344 -14.13 13.07 -2.82
C GLU A 344 -15.37 12.26 -3.25
N GLN A 345 -15.74 11.20 -2.51
CA GLN A 345 -16.79 10.26 -2.89
C GLN A 345 -17.97 10.23 -1.90
N GLY A 346 -17.88 11.01 -0.82
CA GLY A 346 -18.92 11.11 0.19
C GLY A 346 -19.18 9.82 0.96
N LEU A 347 -20.32 9.81 1.66
CA LEU A 347 -20.74 8.67 2.47
C LEU A 347 -21.04 7.44 1.61
N ILE A 348 -21.60 7.59 0.42
CA ILE A 348 -21.91 6.46 -0.47
C ILE A 348 -20.61 5.74 -0.86
N GLY A 349 -19.58 6.48 -1.32
CA GLY A 349 -18.29 5.88 -1.65
C GLY A 349 -17.62 5.21 -0.44
N PHE A 350 -17.73 5.84 0.73
CA PHE A 350 -17.22 5.28 1.97
C PHE A 350 -17.92 3.97 2.38
N LEU A 351 -19.23 3.89 2.24
CA LEU A 351 -20.00 2.67 2.54
C LEU A 351 -19.66 1.53 1.59
N ILE A 352 -19.48 1.80 0.30
CA ILE A 352 -19.09 0.78 -0.68
C ILE A 352 -17.66 0.26 -0.35
N LEU A 353 -16.71 1.15 -0.06
CA LEU A 353 -15.37 0.75 0.34
C LEU A 353 -15.39 -0.05 1.64
N SER A 354 -16.21 0.37 2.61
CA SER A 354 -16.38 -0.36 3.88
C SER A 354 -16.95 -1.76 3.65
N ALA A 355 -17.89 -1.93 2.73
CA ALA A 355 -18.42 -3.24 2.36
C ALA A 355 -17.33 -4.16 1.77
N ILE A 356 -16.41 -3.64 0.95
CA ILE A 356 -15.26 -4.38 0.44
C ILE A 356 -14.36 -4.84 1.60
N ILE A 357 -14.00 -3.93 2.50
CA ILE A 357 -13.16 -4.22 3.67
C ILE A 357 -13.82 -5.30 4.55
N LEU A 358 -15.12 -5.13 4.85
CA LEU A 358 -15.89 -6.09 5.66
C LEU A 358 -16.01 -7.46 4.98
N CYS A 359 -16.15 -7.50 3.64
CA CYS A 359 -16.16 -8.75 2.89
C CYS A 359 -14.83 -9.52 3.05
N VAL A 360 -13.69 -8.82 2.91
CA VAL A 360 -12.36 -9.43 3.11
C VAL A 360 -12.18 -9.89 4.56
N LEU A 361 -12.55 -9.06 5.55
CA LEU A 361 -12.50 -9.42 6.96
C LEU A 361 -13.37 -10.64 7.26
N LYS A 362 -14.63 -10.67 6.81
CA LYS A 362 -15.51 -11.82 6.94
C LYS A 362 -14.84 -13.10 6.45
N ARG A 363 -14.18 -13.06 5.28
CA ARG A 363 -13.50 -14.24 4.74
C ARG A 363 -12.31 -14.70 5.59
N ILE A 364 -11.54 -13.77 6.19
CA ILE A 364 -10.44 -14.12 7.10
C ILE A 364 -10.95 -14.96 8.27
N PHE A 365 -12.12 -14.61 8.81
CA PHE A 365 -12.67 -15.29 10.00
C PHE A 365 -13.53 -16.52 9.67
N THR A 366 -14.23 -16.56 8.53
CA THR A 366 -15.21 -17.61 8.23
C THR A 366 -14.66 -18.75 7.38
N LEU A 367 -13.63 -18.48 6.53
CA LEU A 367 -13.14 -19.53 5.63
C LEU A 367 -12.29 -20.57 6.37
N LYS A 368 -12.66 -21.83 6.17
CA LYS A 368 -11.87 -22.98 6.62
C LYS A 368 -10.92 -23.42 5.50
N PHE A 369 -9.70 -23.75 5.85
CA PHE A 369 -8.66 -24.19 4.92
C PHE A 369 -8.19 -25.59 5.31
N LYS A 370 -8.16 -26.52 4.37
CA LYS A 370 -7.59 -27.86 4.58
C LYS A 370 -6.09 -27.82 4.90
N LYS A 371 -5.35 -26.91 4.21
CA LYS A 371 -3.90 -26.74 4.39
C LYS A 371 -3.59 -25.49 5.18
N LYS A 372 -3.05 -25.63 6.40
CA LYS A 372 -2.73 -24.52 7.30
C LYS A 372 -1.77 -23.50 6.67
N ASN A 373 -0.78 -23.96 5.88
CA ASN A 373 0.16 -23.06 5.17
C ASN A 373 -0.55 -22.19 4.11
N VAL A 374 -1.59 -22.69 3.45
CA VAL A 374 -2.39 -21.92 2.50
C VAL A 374 -3.20 -20.85 3.24
N ARG A 375 -3.79 -21.22 4.39
CA ARG A 375 -4.49 -20.28 5.27
C ARG A 375 -3.58 -19.14 5.72
N ILE A 376 -2.35 -19.44 6.18
CA ILE A 376 -1.38 -18.40 6.60
C ILE A 376 -1.13 -17.42 5.45
N LYS A 377 -0.81 -17.92 4.26
CA LYS A 377 -0.56 -17.07 3.08
C LYS A 377 -1.77 -16.24 2.67
N PHE A 378 -2.97 -16.84 2.75
CA PHE A 378 -4.23 -16.14 2.51
C PHE A 378 -4.43 -14.98 3.50
N VAL A 379 -4.32 -15.25 4.80
CA VAL A 379 -4.51 -14.23 5.84
C VAL A 379 -3.48 -13.11 5.69
N LEU A 380 -2.21 -13.44 5.47
CA LEU A 380 -1.14 -12.47 5.32
C LEU A 380 -1.34 -11.55 4.10
N SER A 381 -1.74 -12.10 2.95
CA SER A 381 -2.04 -11.28 1.77
C SER A 381 -3.30 -10.43 1.95
N ALA A 382 -4.32 -10.94 2.64
CA ALA A 382 -5.51 -10.18 2.99
C ALA A 382 -5.18 -8.99 3.93
N ILE A 383 -4.38 -9.23 4.97
CA ILE A 383 -3.95 -8.18 5.92
C ILE A 383 -3.12 -7.11 5.21
N LEU A 384 -2.18 -7.50 4.34
CA LEU A 384 -1.42 -6.52 3.55
C LEU A 384 -2.33 -5.66 2.68
N PHE A 385 -3.30 -6.27 2.02
CA PHE A 385 -4.30 -5.52 1.26
C PHE A 385 -5.10 -4.57 2.16
N LEU A 386 -5.55 -5.00 3.33
CA LEU A 386 -6.28 -4.16 4.28
C LEU A 386 -5.42 -3.02 4.86
N CYS A 387 -4.10 -3.19 4.97
CA CYS A 387 -3.19 -2.14 5.42
C CYS A 387 -3.15 -0.90 4.51
N PHE A 388 -3.57 -1.00 3.23
CA PHE A 388 -3.73 0.18 2.38
C PHE A 388 -4.87 1.10 2.86
N TYR A 389 -5.86 0.52 3.54
CA TYR A 389 -7.05 1.21 4.05
C TYR A 389 -7.03 1.39 5.57
N PHE A 390 -5.85 1.26 6.22
CA PHE A 390 -5.76 1.43 7.66
C PHE A 390 -5.96 2.90 8.07
N PRO A 391 -6.98 3.24 8.87
CA PRO A 391 -7.42 4.62 9.06
C PRO A 391 -6.44 5.52 9.81
N LEU A 392 -5.60 4.95 10.67
CA LEU A 392 -4.65 5.69 11.52
C LEU A 392 -3.27 5.86 10.87
N LYS A 393 -3.11 5.46 9.64
CA LYS A 393 -1.83 5.50 8.94
C LYS A 393 -1.86 6.53 7.81
N PRO A 394 -0.87 7.45 7.72
CA PRO A 394 -0.73 8.28 6.53
C PRO A 394 -0.50 7.42 5.27
N THR A 395 -1.21 7.75 4.21
CA THR A 395 -1.12 7.05 2.92
C THR A 395 -0.90 8.03 1.77
N GLY A 396 -0.34 7.55 0.66
CA GLY A 396 -0.43 8.25 -0.61
C GLY A 396 -1.86 8.28 -1.15
N SER A 397 -2.10 8.97 -2.26
CA SER A 397 -3.41 8.96 -2.91
C SER A 397 -3.78 7.56 -3.38
N LEU A 398 -4.95 7.08 -2.98
CA LEU A 398 -5.51 5.79 -3.42
C LEU A 398 -5.62 5.66 -4.94
N PHE A 399 -5.75 6.79 -5.61
CA PHE A 399 -5.95 6.86 -7.06
C PHE A 399 -4.65 7.10 -7.84
N SER A 400 -3.49 7.15 -7.16
CA SER A 400 -2.21 7.22 -7.86
C SER A 400 -1.89 5.91 -8.58
N SER A 401 -1.24 6.00 -9.73
CA SER A 401 -0.93 4.81 -10.54
C SER A 401 -0.03 3.83 -9.80
N TRP A 402 1.00 4.32 -9.12
CA TRP A 402 1.93 3.46 -8.40
C TRP A 402 1.25 2.75 -7.22
N LEU A 403 0.54 3.51 -6.36
CA LEU A 403 -0.12 2.95 -5.19
C LEU A 403 -1.28 2.02 -5.58
N GLY A 404 -2.09 2.40 -6.59
CA GLY A 404 -3.14 1.54 -7.11
C GLY A 404 -2.59 0.23 -7.65
N SER A 405 -1.49 0.28 -8.41
CA SER A 405 -0.89 -0.92 -8.98
C SER A 405 -0.34 -1.87 -7.91
N ILE A 406 0.38 -1.37 -6.89
CA ILE A 406 0.90 -2.22 -5.83
C ILE A 406 -0.20 -2.75 -4.91
N THR A 407 -1.29 -1.97 -4.71
CA THR A 407 -2.49 -2.40 -3.98
C THR A 407 -3.14 -3.60 -4.68
N PHE A 408 -3.41 -3.48 -5.98
CA PHE A 408 -4.06 -4.56 -6.73
C PHE A 408 -3.12 -5.70 -7.08
N PHE A 409 -1.80 -5.48 -7.15
CA PHE A 409 -0.81 -6.54 -7.15
C PHE A 409 -0.90 -7.39 -5.86
N THR A 410 -0.91 -6.75 -4.69
CA THR A 410 -1.06 -7.42 -3.39
C THR A 410 -2.42 -8.15 -3.28
N TYR A 411 -3.49 -7.49 -3.71
CA TYR A 411 -4.83 -8.05 -3.79
C TYR A 411 -4.92 -9.30 -4.67
N SER A 412 -4.13 -9.38 -5.74
CA SER A 412 -4.06 -10.56 -6.61
C SER A 412 -3.60 -11.81 -5.86
N PHE A 413 -2.66 -11.68 -4.92
CA PHE A 413 -2.21 -12.80 -4.08
C PHE A 413 -3.31 -13.25 -3.10
N TYR A 414 -4.07 -12.32 -2.54
CA TYR A 414 -5.26 -12.65 -1.74
C TYR A 414 -6.24 -13.48 -2.57
N LEU A 415 -6.60 -13.04 -3.77
CA LEU A 415 -7.50 -13.76 -4.67
C LEU A 415 -6.95 -15.13 -5.08
N PHE A 416 -5.65 -15.21 -5.38
CA PHE A 416 -5.00 -16.47 -5.72
C PHE A 416 -5.12 -17.52 -4.60
N PHE A 417 -4.87 -17.15 -3.34
CA PHE A 417 -5.01 -18.08 -2.23
C PHE A 417 -6.47 -18.38 -1.88
N LEU A 418 -7.37 -17.44 -2.11
CA LEU A 418 -8.81 -17.67 -2.00
C LEU A 418 -9.28 -18.75 -2.98
N ASP A 419 -8.80 -18.72 -4.22
CA ASP A 419 -9.12 -19.76 -5.22
C ASP A 419 -8.47 -21.09 -4.93
N LYS A 420 -7.23 -21.08 -4.44
CA LYS A 420 -6.52 -22.32 -4.08
C LYS A 420 -7.20 -23.10 -2.96
N ASN A 421 -8.02 -22.45 -2.13
CA ASN A 421 -8.86 -23.13 -1.15
C ASN A 421 -10.01 -23.89 -1.82
N LYS A 422 -10.62 -23.34 -2.89
CA LYS A 422 -11.75 -23.97 -3.60
C LYS A 422 -11.34 -25.20 -4.44
N SER A 423 -10.14 -25.21 -5.01
CA SER A 423 -9.66 -26.31 -5.88
C SER A 423 -9.38 -27.62 -5.13
N HIS A 424 -9.55 -27.66 -3.82
CA HIS A 424 -9.36 -28.82 -2.97
C HIS A 424 -10.66 -29.27 -2.26
N ASN A 425 -11.77 -28.62 -2.57
CA ASN A 425 -13.13 -29.09 -2.24
C ASN A 425 -13.76 -29.78 -3.45
#